data_7537efdba874ce05c5efe63a4d490326
#
_entry.id   7537efdba874ce05c5efe63a4d490326
#
_cell.length_a   1.000
_cell.length_b   1.000
_cell.length_c   1.000
_cell.angle_alpha   90.00
_cell.angle_beta   90.00
_cell.angle_gamma   90.00
#
_symmetry.space_group_name_H-M   'P 1'
#
loop_
_entity.id
_entity.type
_entity.pdbx_description
1 polymer ?
#
loop_
_entity_poly.entity_id
_entity_poly.type
_entity_poly.pdbx_seq_one_letter_code
_entity_poly.pdbx_strand_id
1 'polypeptide(L)'
;MNLIKLEKNNWFLEIDLNGGRVVNLIKDNQKILGTYERIDGKQGNTHICVPNFASEGVEKFGFIFHGPFRNAEWNLVSSEENNLEIKCEIDGLEVRQIFLINDGFEQKIVVKNVSEENKRVNVAVHNYWDTEFGWQGTKLNGIDITDGFKTSPEVNLKSENILEFTRKLPIIWRVENFKLTKLWTAFKEKNGEKFYDQKYVCLEPEMEFEGFVETNESWMEMGEEIELKQMIDLK
;
A
#
# COMPACT_ATOMS: atom_id res chain seq x y z
N MET A 1 4.49 -18.92 -7.29
CA MET A 1 3.73 -17.66 -7.46
C MET A 1 2.42 -18.00 -8.13
N ASN A 2 1.32 -17.56 -7.58
CA ASN A 2 -0.03 -17.72 -8.15
C ASN A 2 -0.45 -16.35 -8.71
N LEU A 3 0.04 -16.04 -9.92
CA LEU A 3 -0.07 -14.72 -10.53
C LEU A 3 -1.35 -14.60 -11.36
N ILE A 4 -2.08 -13.51 -11.16
CA ILE A 4 -3.23 -13.10 -11.97
C ILE A 4 -2.92 -11.76 -12.62
N LYS A 5 -3.40 -11.59 -13.85
CA LYS A 5 -3.15 -10.40 -14.67
C LYS A 5 -4.45 -9.75 -15.10
N LEU A 6 -4.40 -8.43 -15.19
CA LEU A 6 -5.46 -7.61 -15.77
C LEU A 6 -4.82 -6.58 -16.69
N GLU A 7 -5.31 -6.51 -17.93
CA GLU A 7 -4.78 -5.59 -18.95
C GLU A 7 -5.93 -4.85 -19.64
N LYS A 8 -5.90 -3.52 -19.59
CA LYS A 8 -6.87 -2.66 -20.29
C LYS A 8 -6.31 -1.25 -20.49
N ASN A 9 -6.60 -0.62 -21.62
CA ASN A 9 -6.26 0.78 -21.90
C ASN A 9 -4.77 1.12 -21.62
N ASN A 10 -3.84 0.24 -22.03
CA ASN A 10 -2.39 0.33 -21.76
C ASN A 10 -2.02 0.29 -20.27
N TRP A 11 -2.93 -0.09 -19.39
CA TRP A 11 -2.64 -0.50 -18.04
C TRP A 11 -2.31 -1.99 -18.02
N PHE A 12 -1.31 -2.35 -17.23
CA PHE A 12 -0.98 -3.73 -16.89
C PHE A 12 -0.89 -3.85 -15.37
N LEU A 13 -1.69 -4.73 -14.80
CA LEU A 13 -1.68 -5.10 -13.39
C LEU A 13 -1.33 -6.56 -13.23
N GLU A 14 -0.45 -6.89 -12.31
CA GLU A 14 -0.11 -8.24 -11.92
C GLU A 14 -0.19 -8.38 -10.39
N ILE A 15 -0.98 -9.37 -9.94
CA ILE A 15 -1.24 -9.66 -8.53
C ILE A 15 -0.72 -11.06 -8.21
N ASP A 16 0.00 -11.20 -7.09
CA ASP A 16 0.31 -12.51 -6.49
C ASP A 16 -0.71 -12.81 -5.38
N LEU A 17 -1.47 -13.89 -5.54
CA LEU A 17 -2.41 -14.36 -4.51
C LEU A 17 -1.72 -14.76 -3.21
N ASN A 18 -0.42 -15.04 -3.23
CA ASN A 18 0.35 -15.21 -2.02
C ASN A 18 0.69 -13.84 -1.41
N GLY A 19 -0.12 -13.42 -0.47
CA GLY A 19 -0.06 -12.12 0.20
C GLY A 19 -0.95 -11.05 -0.41
N GLY A 20 -1.73 -11.33 -1.45
CA GLY A 20 -2.61 -10.36 -2.13
C GLY A 20 -1.84 -9.14 -2.65
N ARG A 21 -0.67 -9.37 -3.24
CA ARG A 21 0.35 -8.35 -3.51
C ARG A 21 0.26 -7.82 -4.94
N VAL A 22 0.34 -6.50 -5.09
CA VAL A 22 0.59 -5.90 -6.40
C VAL A 22 2.07 -6.11 -6.76
N VAL A 23 2.32 -6.97 -7.74
CA VAL A 23 3.67 -7.30 -8.23
C VAL A 23 4.14 -6.27 -9.23
N ASN A 24 3.26 -5.87 -10.14
CA ASN A 24 3.50 -4.83 -11.13
C ASN A 24 2.22 -4.01 -11.37
N LEU A 25 2.38 -2.71 -11.46
CA LEU A 25 1.40 -1.78 -12.02
C LEU A 25 2.14 -0.88 -13.02
N ILE A 26 1.74 -0.95 -14.29
CA ILE A 26 2.39 -0.25 -15.41
C ILE A 26 1.32 0.48 -16.22
N LYS A 27 1.60 1.70 -16.65
CA LYS A 27 0.78 2.48 -17.59
C LYS A 27 1.66 3.06 -18.69
N ASP A 28 1.30 2.84 -19.97
CA ASP A 28 2.03 3.35 -21.13
C ASP A 28 3.55 3.10 -21.06
N ASN A 29 3.96 1.89 -20.65
CA ASN A 29 5.33 1.45 -20.38
C ASN A 29 6.02 2.14 -19.18
N GLN A 30 5.38 3.06 -18.47
CA GLN A 30 5.89 3.61 -17.22
C GLN A 30 5.50 2.68 -16.06
N LYS A 31 6.49 2.11 -15.40
CA LYS A 31 6.27 1.37 -14.15
C LYS A 31 5.89 2.35 -13.03
N ILE A 32 4.81 2.05 -12.33
CA ILE A 32 4.26 2.87 -11.24
C ILE A 32 4.53 2.20 -9.90
N LEU A 33 4.06 0.97 -9.74
CA LEU A 33 4.35 0.13 -8.57
C LEU A 33 5.06 -1.14 -9.01
N GLY A 34 5.89 -1.71 -8.14
CA GLY A 34 6.64 -2.90 -8.51
C GLY A 34 7.14 -3.75 -7.36
N THR A 35 7.79 -4.83 -7.75
CA THR A 35 8.54 -5.71 -6.86
C THR A 35 10.03 -5.45 -7.00
N TYR A 36 10.74 -5.41 -5.88
CA TYR A 36 12.15 -5.05 -5.80
C TYR A 36 12.89 -6.00 -4.86
N GLU A 37 14.08 -6.39 -5.27
CA GLU A 37 15.10 -6.86 -4.33
C GLU A 37 15.68 -5.64 -3.63
N ARG A 38 15.42 -5.54 -2.33
CA ARG A 38 15.82 -4.42 -1.50
C ARG A 38 17.32 -4.45 -1.18
N ILE A 39 17.90 -3.30 -0.88
CA ILE A 39 19.32 -3.19 -0.53
C ILE A 39 19.70 -4.01 0.73
N ASP A 40 18.73 -4.30 1.60
CA ASP A 40 18.88 -5.14 2.80
C ASP A 40 18.71 -6.66 2.53
N GLY A 41 18.56 -7.06 1.26
CA GLY A 41 18.44 -8.45 0.82
C GLY A 41 17.03 -9.03 0.95
N LYS A 42 16.04 -8.25 1.38
CA LYS A 42 14.63 -8.68 1.44
C LYS A 42 13.92 -8.35 0.13
N GLN A 43 12.80 -9.02 -0.10
CA GLN A 43 11.90 -8.65 -1.19
C GLN A 43 10.89 -7.59 -0.72
N GLY A 44 10.72 -6.53 -1.51
CA GLY A 44 9.71 -5.50 -1.33
C GLY A 44 8.69 -5.54 -2.46
N ASN A 45 7.42 -5.46 -2.13
CA ASN A 45 6.30 -5.34 -3.06
C ASN A 45 5.11 -4.67 -2.39
N THR A 46 4.23 -4.07 -3.18
CA THR A 46 3.02 -3.41 -2.66
C THR A 46 2.08 -4.45 -2.05
N HIS A 47 1.69 -4.23 -0.80
CA HIS A 47 0.77 -5.10 -0.05
C HIS A 47 -0.05 -4.30 0.95
N ILE A 48 -1.16 -4.88 1.40
CA ILE A 48 -1.95 -4.29 2.49
C ILE A 48 -1.43 -4.74 3.85
N CYS A 49 -1.63 -3.88 4.84
CA CYS A 49 -1.31 -4.11 6.24
C CYS A 49 -2.62 -4.08 7.04
N VAL A 50 -3.08 -5.24 7.54
CA VAL A 50 -4.31 -5.44 8.30
C VAL A 50 -4.05 -6.52 9.34
N PRO A 51 -4.51 -6.37 10.56
CA PRO A 51 -5.18 -5.25 11.21
C PRO A 51 -4.22 -4.20 11.74
N ASN A 52 -2.94 -4.32 11.48
CA ASN A 52 -1.90 -3.46 12.03
C ASN A 52 -0.86 -3.07 10.98
N PHE A 53 -0.41 -1.82 11.04
CA PHE A 53 0.65 -1.30 10.18
C PHE A 53 1.96 -1.10 10.96
N ALA A 54 1.93 -0.35 12.05
CA ALA A 54 3.12 0.12 12.75
C ALA A 54 3.54 -0.75 13.95
N SER A 55 4.71 -0.43 14.52
CA SER A 55 5.27 -1.11 15.69
C SER A 55 4.43 -0.96 16.96
N GLU A 56 3.72 0.16 17.10
CA GLU A 56 2.89 0.47 18.27
C GLU A 56 1.79 -0.59 18.48
N GLY A 57 1.17 -1.07 17.40
CA GLY A 57 0.21 -2.16 17.49
C GLY A 57 0.82 -3.49 17.91
N VAL A 58 2.09 -3.74 17.59
CA VAL A 58 2.84 -4.93 18.06
C VAL A 58 3.09 -4.82 19.56
N GLU A 59 3.58 -3.68 20.03
CA GLU A 59 3.98 -3.46 21.41
C GLU A 59 2.78 -3.41 22.36
N LYS A 60 1.70 -2.71 21.94
CA LYS A 60 0.52 -2.50 22.78
C LYS A 60 -0.47 -3.66 22.77
N PHE A 61 -0.64 -4.31 21.60
CA PHE A 61 -1.73 -5.28 21.39
C PHE A 61 -1.24 -6.66 20.92
N GLY A 62 0.06 -6.85 20.75
CA GLY A 62 0.65 -8.13 20.34
C GLY A 62 0.37 -8.49 18.87
N PHE A 63 0.02 -7.52 18.03
CA PHE A 63 -0.22 -7.78 16.62
C PHE A 63 1.06 -8.15 15.85
N ILE A 64 0.89 -8.82 14.72
CA ILE A 64 1.98 -9.06 13.78
C ILE A 64 2.31 -7.74 13.07
N PHE A 65 3.58 -7.38 13.00
CA PHE A 65 4.03 -6.19 12.27
C PHE A 65 3.60 -6.26 10.80
N HIS A 66 2.91 -5.23 10.31
CA HIS A 66 2.20 -5.18 9.01
C HIS A 66 1.06 -6.20 8.84
N GLY A 67 0.63 -6.85 9.92
CA GLY A 67 -0.46 -7.83 9.90
C GLY A 67 -0.15 -9.16 9.20
N PRO A 68 -1.00 -10.18 9.38
CA PRO A 68 -0.81 -11.51 8.79
C PRO A 68 -1.20 -11.60 7.30
N PHE A 69 -2.10 -10.74 6.82
CA PHE A 69 -2.70 -10.84 5.46
C PHE A 69 -1.67 -10.77 4.35
N ARG A 70 -0.57 -10.02 4.52
CA ARG A 70 0.52 -9.92 3.54
C ARG A 70 1.28 -11.22 3.28
N ASN A 71 1.11 -12.23 4.13
CA ASN A 71 1.76 -13.54 4.02
C ASN A 71 0.76 -14.68 3.85
N ALA A 72 -0.53 -14.38 3.80
CA ALA A 72 -1.59 -15.35 3.64
C ALA A 72 -1.81 -15.72 2.16
N GLU A 73 -2.46 -16.85 1.94
CA GLU A 73 -2.98 -17.21 0.63
C GLU A 73 -4.35 -16.58 0.42
N TRP A 74 -4.52 -15.86 -0.68
CA TRP A 74 -5.76 -15.20 -1.06
C TRP A 74 -6.52 -16.00 -2.10
N ASN A 75 -7.85 -15.95 -2.03
CA ASN A 75 -8.72 -16.61 -2.98
C ASN A 75 -9.17 -15.62 -4.04
N LEU A 76 -9.12 -16.04 -5.31
CA LEU A 76 -9.76 -15.32 -6.41
C LEU A 76 -11.27 -15.43 -6.27
N VAL A 77 -11.97 -14.30 -6.21
CA VAL A 77 -13.44 -14.22 -6.19
C VAL A 77 -13.99 -14.04 -7.59
N SER A 78 -13.45 -13.07 -8.33
CA SER A 78 -13.84 -12.80 -9.71
C SER A 78 -12.67 -12.23 -10.51
N SER A 79 -12.69 -12.47 -11.81
CA SER A 79 -11.79 -11.85 -12.78
C SER A 79 -12.56 -11.59 -14.06
N GLU A 80 -12.78 -10.32 -14.36
CA GLU A 80 -13.49 -9.83 -15.53
C GLU A 80 -12.57 -8.97 -16.41
N GLU A 81 -13.07 -8.42 -17.49
CA GLU A 81 -12.27 -7.64 -18.45
C GLU A 81 -11.49 -6.47 -17.81
N ASN A 82 -12.08 -5.82 -16.78
CA ASN A 82 -11.50 -4.65 -16.14
C ASN A 82 -11.56 -4.68 -14.61
N ASN A 83 -12.00 -5.81 -14.04
CA ASN A 83 -12.19 -5.98 -12.61
C ASN A 83 -11.57 -7.30 -12.14
N LEU A 84 -10.88 -7.23 -11.01
CA LEU A 84 -10.31 -8.37 -10.31
C LEU A 84 -10.65 -8.25 -8.82
N GLU A 85 -11.27 -9.25 -8.24
CA GLU A 85 -11.56 -9.31 -6.80
C GLU A 85 -10.88 -10.53 -6.18
N ILE A 86 -10.15 -10.28 -5.08
CA ILE A 86 -9.55 -11.32 -4.24
C ILE A 86 -9.97 -11.14 -2.79
N LYS A 87 -10.05 -12.24 -2.04
CA LYS A 87 -10.40 -12.19 -0.63
C LYS A 87 -9.59 -13.14 0.23
N CYS A 88 -9.44 -12.77 1.51
CA CYS A 88 -8.82 -13.58 2.55
C CYS A 88 -9.55 -13.35 3.88
N GLU A 89 -9.61 -14.38 4.72
CA GLU A 89 -10.19 -14.27 6.06
C GLU A 89 -9.18 -14.81 7.09
N ILE A 90 -8.89 -14.01 8.11
CA ILE A 90 -7.98 -14.37 9.22
C ILE A 90 -8.52 -13.76 10.51
N ASP A 91 -8.57 -14.55 11.56
CA ASP A 91 -8.93 -14.15 12.94
C ASP A 91 -10.26 -13.37 13.03
N GLY A 92 -11.25 -13.76 12.20
CA GLY A 92 -12.56 -13.13 12.16
C GLY A 92 -12.62 -11.78 11.45
N LEU A 93 -11.59 -11.44 10.70
CA LEU A 93 -11.60 -10.34 9.73
C LEU A 93 -11.62 -10.90 8.31
N GLU A 94 -12.66 -10.61 7.54
CA GLU A 94 -12.70 -10.81 6.10
C GLU A 94 -12.15 -9.57 5.41
N VAL A 95 -11.16 -9.73 4.54
CA VAL A 95 -10.60 -8.64 3.75
C VAL A 95 -10.77 -8.94 2.28
N ARG A 96 -11.33 -7.99 1.54
CA ARG A 96 -11.43 -8.03 0.08
C ARG A 96 -10.58 -6.93 -0.53
N GLN A 97 -9.88 -7.25 -1.60
CA GLN A 97 -9.26 -6.26 -2.47
C GLN A 97 -9.92 -6.33 -3.84
N ILE A 98 -10.40 -5.20 -4.31
CA ILE A 98 -11.05 -5.05 -5.61
C ILE A 98 -10.17 -4.09 -6.42
N PHE A 99 -9.73 -4.56 -7.58
CA PHE A 99 -8.89 -3.81 -8.50
C PHE A 99 -9.70 -3.51 -9.76
N LEU A 100 -9.77 -2.25 -10.14
CA LEU A 100 -10.46 -1.80 -11.33
C LEU A 100 -9.48 -1.06 -12.25
N ILE A 101 -9.56 -1.33 -13.54
CA ILE A 101 -8.87 -0.58 -14.59
C ILE A 101 -9.90 -0.04 -15.56
N ASN A 102 -10.08 1.28 -15.53
CA ASN A 102 -10.89 2.04 -16.50
C ASN A 102 -9.99 3.06 -17.21
N ASP A 103 -10.22 4.35 -17.01
CA ASP A 103 -9.31 5.41 -17.46
C ASP A 103 -8.07 5.52 -16.55
N GLY A 104 -8.21 5.14 -15.27
CA GLY A 104 -7.17 5.02 -14.27
C GLY A 104 -7.19 3.65 -13.58
N PHE A 105 -6.25 3.44 -12.66
CA PHE A 105 -6.22 2.29 -11.76
C PHE A 105 -6.91 2.64 -10.43
N GLU A 106 -7.74 1.74 -9.93
CA GLU A 106 -8.37 1.83 -8.61
C GLU A 106 -8.09 0.55 -7.82
N GLN A 107 -7.69 0.69 -6.56
CA GLN A 107 -7.67 -0.36 -5.57
C GLN A 107 -8.60 0.03 -4.42
N LYS A 108 -9.62 -0.78 -4.21
CA LYS A 108 -10.55 -0.69 -3.09
C LYS A 108 -10.26 -1.81 -2.11
N ILE A 109 -10.17 -1.48 -0.84
CA ILE A 109 -9.95 -2.42 0.26
C ILE A 109 -11.19 -2.37 1.14
N VAL A 110 -11.78 -3.52 1.36
CA VAL A 110 -12.94 -3.69 2.23
C VAL A 110 -12.54 -4.62 3.36
N VAL A 111 -12.68 -4.17 4.60
CA VAL A 111 -12.42 -4.98 5.79
C VAL A 111 -13.73 -5.12 6.55
N LYS A 112 -14.12 -6.35 6.83
CA LYS A 112 -15.35 -6.68 7.58
C LYS A 112 -15.03 -7.51 8.81
N ASN A 113 -15.58 -7.12 9.94
CA ASN A 113 -15.55 -7.97 11.14
C ASN A 113 -16.65 -9.04 11.03
N VAL A 114 -16.25 -10.29 10.82
CA VAL A 114 -17.16 -11.47 10.72
C VAL A 114 -17.15 -12.30 12.01
N SER A 115 -16.43 -11.83 13.05
CA SER A 115 -16.42 -12.48 14.37
C SER A 115 -17.55 -11.95 15.28
N GLU A 116 -17.75 -12.63 16.39
CA GLU A 116 -18.69 -12.19 17.45
C GLU A 116 -18.09 -11.16 18.41
N GLU A 117 -16.79 -10.86 18.26
CA GLU A 117 -16.07 -9.93 19.13
C GLU A 117 -15.72 -8.64 18.37
N ASN A 118 -15.64 -7.53 19.08
CA ASN A 118 -15.12 -6.29 18.52
C ASN A 118 -13.64 -6.48 18.13
N LYS A 119 -13.27 -6.00 16.95
CA LYS A 119 -11.89 -6.07 16.44
C LYS A 119 -11.29 -4.67 16.35
N ARG A 120 -10.03 -4.54 16.75
CA ARG A 120 -9.26 -3.33 16.50
C ARG A 120 -8.57 -3.44 15.15
N VAL A 121 -8.77 -2.44 14.29
CA VAL A 121 -8.27 -2.46 12.91
C VAL A 121 -7.65 -1.11 12.54
N ASN A 122 -6.43 -1.14 12.02
CA ASN A 122 -5.81 -0.07 11.26
C ASN A 122 -5.38 -0.62 9.92
N VAL A 123 -5.80 0.02 8.84
CA VAL A 123 -5.49 -0.41 7.47
C VAL A 123 -4.47 0.55 6.86
N ALA A 124 -3.44 -0.02 6.27
CA ALA A 124 -2.50 0.72 5.44
C ALA A 124 -2.19 -0.01 4.14
N VAL A 125 -1.69 0.70 3.15
CA VAL A 125 -1.12 0.11 1.93
C VAL A 125 0.35 0.44 1.85
N HIS A 126 1.19 -0.56 1.91
CA HIS A 126 2.63 -0.41 1.78
C HIS A 126 3.01 -0.34 0.29
N ASN A 127 2.83 0.83 -0.32
CA ASN A 127 3.12 1.04 -1.75
C ASN A 127 4.62 1.15 -2.01
N TYR A 128 5.12 0.40 -3.00
CA TYR A 128 6.49 0.47 -3.53
C TYR A 128 6.47 1.21 -4.87
N TRP A 129 6.59 2.54 -4.81
CA TRP A 129 6.59 3.41 -5.99
C TRP A 129 7.92 3.32 -6.74
N ASP A 130 7.85 3.01 -8.02
CA ASP A 130 9.03 2.94 -8.88
C ASP A 130 9.66 4.30 -9.10
N THR A 131 10.96 4.42 -8.88
CA THR A 131 11.70 5.67 -9.05
C THR A 131 12.63 5.65 -10.27
N GLU A 132 12.86 4.50 -10.90
CA GLU A 132 13.71 4.25 -12.06
C GLU A 132 15.06 4.99 -12.05
N PHE A 133 15.05 6.32 -11.85
CA PHE A 133 16.22 7.21 -11.88
C PHE A 133 16.65 7.68 -10.47
N GLY A 134 16.16 7.04 -9.42
CA GLY A 134 16.35 7.44 -8.03
C GLY A 134 15.27 8.43 -7.55
N TRP A 135 15.19 8.57 -6.24
CA TRP A 135 14.13 9.34 -5.60
C TRP A 135 14.51 10.79 -5.23
N GLN A 136 15.69 11.24 -5.67
CA GLN A 136 16.12 12.63 -5.46
C GLN A 136 15.19 13.58 -6.20
N GLY A 137 14.72 14.64 -5.52
CA GLY A 137 13.80 15.62 -6.07
C GLY A 137 12.33 15.13 -6.16
N THR A 138 11.98 14.04 -5.48
CA THR A 138 10.58 13.61 -5.37
C THR A 138 9.76 14.65 -4.63
N LYS A 139 8.59 14.99 -5.20
CA LYS A 139 7.67 15.96 -4.60
C LYS A 139 6.30 15.35 -4.38
N LEU A 140 5.67 15.75 -3.29
CA LEU A 140 4.26 15.52 -3.00
C LEU A 140 3.55 16.87 -2.92
N ASN A 141 2.58 17.11 -3.80
CA ASN A 141 1.86 18.40 -3.89
C ASN A 141 2.79 19.61 -4.07
N GLY A 142 3.89 19.45 -4.83
CA GLY A 142 4.90 20.49 -5.07
C GLY A 142 5.93 20.67 -3.95
N ILE A 143 5.77 19.99 -2.81
CA ILE A 143 6.71 20.03 -1.68
C ILE A 143 7.74 18.92 -1.86
N ASP A 144 9.02 19.25 -1.81
CA ASP A 144 10.11 18.27 -1.82
C ASP A 144 10.06 17.42 -0.56
N ILE A 145 9.94 16.09 -0.75
CA ILE A 145 9.87 15.10 0.33
C ILE A 145 11.08 14.16 0.37
N THR A 146 12.12 14.49 -0.39
CA THR A 146 13.33 13.65 -0.55
C THR A 146 13.92 13.22 0.79
N ASP A 147 14.15 14.15 1.71
CA ASP A 147 14.76 13.81 3.00
C ASP A 147 13.81 13.02 3.93
N GLY A 148 12.52 13.07 3.68
CA GLY A 148 11.52 12.28 4.40
C GLY A 148 11.74 10.77 4.28
N PHE A 149 12.23 10.28 3.13
CA PHE A 149 12.49 8.86 2.95
C PHE A 149 13.59 8.30 3.86
N LYS A 150 14.43 9.18 4.41
CA LYS A 150 15.51 8.82 5.35
C LYS A 150 15.05 8.86 6.80
N THR A 151 14.06 9.66 7.13
CA THR A 151 13.60 9.94 8.50
C THR A 151 12.26 9.29 8.83
N SER A 152 11.57 8.77 7.81
CA SER A 152 10.28 8.08 7.91
C SER A 152 9.17 8.86 8.64
N PRO A 153 8.94 10.14 8.31
CA PRO A 153 7.87 10.92 8.88
C PRO A 153 6.51 10.50 8.33
N GLU A 154 5.48 10.85 9.05
CA GLU A 154 4.11 10.82 8.56
C GLU A 154 3.73 12.19 7.97
N VAL A 155 3.04 12.17 6.86
CA VAL A 155 2.61 13.37 6.13
C VAL A 155 1.12 13.29 5.85
N ASN A 156 0.39 14.37 6.12
CA ASN A 156 -1.05 14.42 5.84
C ASN A 156 -1.33 14.29 4.34
N LEU A 157 -2.29 13.45 3.99
CA LEU A 157 -2.79 13.31 2.64
C LEU A 157 -3.98 14.25 2.40
N LYS A 158 -4.10 14.72 1.17
CA LYS A 158 -5.32 15.30 0.63
C LYS A 158 -6.14 14.20 -0.05
N SER A 159 -7.39 14.47 -0.36
CA SER A 159 -8.20 13.57 -1.19
C SER A 159 -7.59 13.37 -2.59
N GLU A 160 -6.94 14.41 -3.14
CA GLU A 160 -6.14 14.32 -4.36
C GLU A 160 -4.73 14.85 -4.11
N ASN A 161 -3.74 14.07 -4.52
CA ASN A 161 -2.32 14.37 -4.38
C ASN A 161 -1.65 14.28 -5.74
N ILE A 162 -0.62 15.09 -5.95
CA ILE A 162 0.26 15.02 -7.12
C ILE A 162 1.61 14.54 -6.65
N LEU A 163 2.02 13.36 -7.13
CA LEU A 163 3.31 12.77 -6.85
C LEU A 163 4.20 12.91 -8.09
N GLU A 164 5.34 13.56 -7.92
CA GLU A 164 6.28 13.86 -9.00
C GLU A 164 7.62 13.15 -8.74
N PHE A 165 8.04 12.33 -9.67
CA PHE A 165 9.36 11.73 -9.72
C PHE A 165 10.19 12.33 -10.84
N THR A 166 11.52 12.36 -10.68
CA THR A 166 12.44 12.85 -11.71
C THR A 166 12.28 12.04 -13.00
N ARG A 167 12.07 12.74 -14.13
CA ARG A 167 11.94 12.17 -15.49
C ARG A 167 10.76 11.22 -15.71
N LYS A 168 9.76 11.23 -14.85
CA LYS A 168 8.50 10.49 -15.01
C LYS A 168 7.34 11.45 -15.22
N LEU A 169 6.27 10.98 -15.84
CA LEU A 169 5.01 11.72 -15.84
C LEU A 169 4.49 11.83 -14.40
N PRO A 170 3.97 12.98 -14.02
CA PRO A 170 3.38 13.15 -12.70
C PRO A 170 2.21 12.18 -12.50
N ILE A 171 2.09 11.66 -11.29
CA ILE A 171 1.03 10.76 -10.88
C ILE A 171 -0.03 11.55 -10.12
N ILE A 172 -1.28 11.42 -10.53
CA ILE A 172 -2.43 11.87 -9.75
C ILE A 172 -2.82 10.70 -8.85
N TRP A 173 -2.66 10.90 -7.54
CA TRP A 173 -2.97 9.90 -6.53
C TRP A 173 -4.11 10.38 -5.65
N ARG A 174 -5.29 9.77 -5.78
CA ARG A 174 -6.46 10.06 -4.99
C ARG A 174 -6.65 8.99 -3.93
N VAL A 175 -7.07 9.40 -2.74
CA VAL A 175 -7.32 8.51 -1.63
C VAL A 175 -8.64 8.84 -0.94
N GLU A 176 -9.35 7.80 -0.50
CA GLU A 176 -10.57 7.91 0.30
C GLU A 176 -10.37 7.10 1.59
N ASN A 177 -10.72 7.70 2.73
CA ASN A 177 -10.59 7.14 4.08
C ASN A 177 -9.16 6.83 4.55
N PHE A 178 -8.14 7.29 3.82
CA PHE A 178 -6.77 7.39 4.30
C PHE A 178 -6.49 8.83 4.75
N LYS A 179 -5.86 9.01 5.91
CA LYS A 179 -5.62 10.33 6.50
C LYS A 179 -4.21 10.86 6.26
N LEU A 180 -3.25 9.96 6.25
CA LEU A 180 -1.83 10.28 6.15
C LEU A 180 -1.05 9.25 5.35
N THR A 181 0.20 9.53 5.06
CA THR A 181 1.14 8.58 4.46
C THR A 181 2.46 8.60 5.20
N LYS A 182 3.01 7.44 5.48
CA LYS A 182 4.38 7.29 5.94
C LYS A 182 5.34 7.28 4.76
N LEU A 183 6.43 8.02 4.90
CA LEU A 183 7.52 8.03 3.90
C LEU A 183 8.61 7.07 4.34
N TRP A 184 9.07 6.20 3.44
CA TRP A 184 10.11 5.25 3.79
C TRP A 184 10.89 4.74 2.55
N THR A 185 12.14 4.33 2.76
CA THR A 185 12.89 3.47 1.83
C THR A 185 13.85 2.58 2.61
N ALA A 186 14.19 1.42 2.05
CA ALA A 186 15.14 0.52 2.69
C ALA A 186 16.54 1.09 2.69
N PHE A 187 17.31 0.75 3.73
CA PHE A 187 18.73 1.07 3.80
C PHE A 187 19.54 -0.11 4.30
N LYS A 188 20.84 -0.09 3.99
CA LYS A 188 21.85 -0.96 4.55
C LYS A 188 22.90 -0.11 5.24
N GLU A 189 23.24 -0.49 6.45
CA GLU A 189 24.33 0.16 7.17
C GLU A 189 25.66 -0.56 6.91
N LYS A 190 26.71 0.21 6.62
CA LYS A 190 28.07 -0.28 6.47
C LYS A 190 29.04 0.77 7.00
N ASN A 191 29.89 0.38 7.96
CA ASN A 191 30.90 1.25 8.61
C ASN A 191 30.28 2.54 9.23
N GLY A 192 29.08 2.46 9.80
CA GLY A 192 28.38 3.60 10.39
C GLY A 192 27.69 4.54 9.37
N GLU A 193 27.75 4.23 8.09
CA GLU A 193 27.07 4.99 7.05
C GLU A 193 25.83 4.22 6.53
N LYS A 194 24.73 4.96 6.27
CA LYS A 194 23.50 4.41 5.70
C LYS A 194 23.46 4.60 4.18
N PHE A 195 23.31 3.49 3.47
CA PHE A 195 23.13 3.43 2.03
C PHE A 195 21.67 3.10 1.74
N TYR A 196 20.94 4.01 1.11
CA TYR A 196 19.51 3.88 0.84
C TYR A 196 19.25 3.26 -0.53
N ASP A 197 18.17 2.47 -0.63
CA ASP A 197 17.72 1.94 -1.92
C ASP A 197 17.32 3.09 -2.84
N GLN A 198 17.65 2.98 -4.13
CA GLN A 198 17.38 4.01 -5.13
C GLN A 198 16.30 3.60 -6.14
N LYS A 199 15.87 2.33 -6.12
CA LYS A 199 14.95 1.78 -7.12
C LYS A 199 13.50 2.12 -6.84
N TYR A 200 13.17 2.40 -5.58
CA TYR A 200 11.81 2.70 -5.13
C TYR A 200 11.81 3.56 -3.88
N VAL A 201 10.67 4.12 -3.61
CA VAL A 201 10.30 4.69 -2.31
C VAL A 201 8.94 4.18 -1.90
N CYS A 202 8.66 4.19 -0.60
CA CYS A 202 7.35 3.89 -0.07
C CYS A 202 6.66 5.18 0.37
N LEU A 203 5.45 5.39 -0.15
CA LEU A 203 4.45 6.26 0.41
C LEU A 203 3.30 5.35 0.82
N GLU A 204 3.11 5.22 2.11
CA GLU A 204 2.27 4.20 2.73
C GLU A 204 1.03 4.86 3.34
N PRO A 205 -0.10 4.97 2.56
CA PRO A 205 -1.30 5.59 3.09
C PRO A 205 -1.88 4.76 4.23
N GLU A 206 -2.26 5.46 5.31
CA GLU A 206 -2.76 4.88 6.55
C GLU A 206 -4.14 5.46 6.91
N MET A 207 -4.98 4.63 7.50
CA MET A 207 -6.29 5.02 8.02
C MET A 207 -6.14 5.86 9.30
N GLU A 208 -5.25 5.47 10.21
CA GLU A 208 -5.03 6.06 11.51
C GLU A 208 -3.61 6.58 11.71
N PHE A 209 -3.47 7.61 12.54
CA PHE A 209 -2.19 8.20 12.93
C PHE A 209 -1.39 7.26 13.85
N GLU A 210 -0.07 7.20 13.70
CA GLU A 210 0.85 6.40 14.54
C GLU A 210 0.43 4.93 14.74
N GLY A 211 -0.18 4.33 13.71
CA GLY A 211 -0.53 2.91 13.71
C GLY A 211 -1.75 2.53 14.52
N PHE A 212 -1.91 2.95 15.77
CA PHE A 212 -3.10 2.77 16.59
C PHE A 212 -3.15 3.83 17.68
N VAL A 213 -3.75 4.95 17.39
CA VAL A 213 -4.21 5.85 18.45
C VAL A 213 -5.42 5.20 19.12
N GLU A 214 -5.56 5.37 20.44
CA GLU A 214 -6.74 4.90 21.19
C GLU A 214 -7.97 5.74 20.83
N THR A 215 -8.38 5.68 19.56
CA THR A 215 -9.59 6.33 19.06
C THR A 215 -10.69 5.28 18.90
N ASN A 216 -11.93 5.70 19.01
CA ASN A 216 -13.08 4.84 18.74
C ASN A 216 -13.12 4.37 17.28
N GLU A 217 -12.49 5.10 16.36
CA GLU A 217 -12.47 4.83 14.92
C GLU A 217 -11.69 3.55 14.55
N SER A 218 -10.79 3.09 15.41
CA SER A 218 -10.04 1.84 15.19
C SER A 218 -10.77 0.57 15.67
N TRP A 219 -11.96 0.68 16.26
CA TRP A 219 -12.78 -0.45 16.68
C TRP A 219 -13.87 -0.73 15.66
N MET A 220 -13.99 -2.00 15.27
CA MET A 220 -15.06 -2.53 14.43
C MET A 220 -15.95 -3.46 15.26
N GLU A 221 -17.23 -3.16 15.33
CA GLU A 221 -18.23 -4.05 15.92
C GLU A 221 -18.51 -5.26 15.02
N MET A 222 -19.18 -6.29 15.56
CA MET A 222 -19.61 -7.44 14.78
C MET A 222 -20.46 -7.01 13.57
N GLY A 223 -20.09 -7.47 12.39
CA GLY A 223 -20.76 -7.20 11.13
C GLY A 223 -20.42 -5.83 10.51
N GLU A 224 -19.69 -4.97 11.21
CA GLU A 224 -19.25 -3.69 10.68
C GLU A 224 -18.27 -3.88 9.53
N GLU A 225 -18.33 -2.96 8.55
CA GLU A 225 -17.47 -2.95 7.37
C GLU A 225 -16.87 -1.55 7.19
N ILE A 226 -15.58 -1.49 6.90
CA ILE A 226 -14.87 -0.26 6.51
C ILE A 226 -14.36 -0.41 5.09
N GLU A 227 -14.38 0.68 4.35
CA GLU A 227 -13.89 0.76 2.99
C GLU A 227 -12.83 1.85 2.86
N LEU A 228 -11.71 1.50 2.23
CA LEU A 228 -10.64 2.42 1.88
C LEU A 228 -10.36 2.31 0.38
N LYS A 229 -9.95 3.41 -0.24
CA LYS A 229 -9.67 3.42 -1.67
C LYS A 229 -8.45 4.24 -2.02
N GLN A 230 -7.67 3.75 -2.98
CA GLN A 230 -6.70 4.57 -3.70
C GLN A 230 -6.92 4.48 -5.20
N MET A 231 -6.77 5.59 -5.88
CA MET A 231 -6.85 5.69 -7.34
C MET A 231 -5.56 6.32 -7.87
N ILE A 232 -5.06 5.80 -8.94
CA ILE A 232 -3.79 6.22 -9.54
C ILE A 232 -4.03 6.49 -11.03
N ASP A 233 -3.56 7.65 -11.49
CA ASP A 233 -3.59 8.04 -12.90
C ASP A 233 -2.31 8.79 -13.27
N LEU A 234 -1.99 8.89 -14.56
CA LEU A 234 -0.91 9.72 -15.08
C LEU A 234 -1.47 11.07 -15.56
N LYS A 235 -0.74 12.15 -15.25
CA LYS A 235 -1.12 13.51 -15.66
C LYS A 235 -0.69 13.82 -17.09
#